data_19bc9e1bdee5ba5067829567aad90e90
#
_entry.id   19bc9e1bdee5ba5067829567aad90e90
#
_cell.length_a   1.000
_cell.length_b   1.000
_cell.length_c   1.000
_cell.angle_alpha   90.00
_cell.angle_beta   90.00
_cell.angle_gamma   90.00
#
_symmetry.space_group_name_H-M   'P 1'
#
loop_
_entity.id
_entity.type
_entity.pdbx_description
1 polymer ?
#
loop_
_entity_poly.entity_id
_entity_poly.type
_entity_poly.pdbx_seq_one_letter_code
_entity_poly.pdbx_strand_id
1 'polypeptide(L)'
;MIFDDQYQQQRIEKGKALLALGKNPYKHNIIKDTSTKEFLECYDYVAESELKRDENKNNTVVGRIKFLRHMGKAAFAKIEDEHGLLQIYFSRESIGDEWFDEAKKLVEVGDIISVTGFPFVTKTGELSLHAKALEVATKSIVPLPEKFHGLQDKELRYRKRY
;
A
#
# COMPACT_ATOMS: atom_id res chain seq x y z
N MET A 1 -15.21 15.69 17.41
CA MET A 1 -15.00 14.31 16.96
C MET A 1 -14.05 13.59 17.91
N ILE A 2 -14.45 12.40 18.28
CA ILE A 2 -13.69 11.59 19.20
C ILE A 2 -13.13 10.39 18.44
N PHE A 3 -11.84 10.15 18.57
CA PHE A 3 -11.24 8.95 18.02
C PHE A 3 -11.55 7.79 18.95
N ASP A 4 -11.90 6.67 18.38
CA ASP A 4 -12.14 5.49 19.16
C ASP A 4 -10.79 4.95 19.66
N ASP A 5 -10.57 5.05 20.97
CA ASP A 5 -9.34 4.59 21.60
C ASP A 5 -9.09 3.10 21.33
N GLN A 6 -10.15 2.33 21.16
CA GLN A 6 -10.07 0.92 20.86
C GLN A 6 -9.40 0.68 19.50
N TYR A 7 -9.75 1.47 18.49
CA TYR A 7 -9.11 1.37 17.17
C TYR A 7 -7.65 1.79 17.22
N GLN A 8 -7.35 2.86 17.96
CA GLN A 8 -5.97 3.29 18.12
C GLN A 8 -5.14 2.20 18.80
N GLN A 9 -5.70 1.60 19.85
CA GLN A 9 -5.04 0.55 20.58
C GLN A 9 -4.77 -0.68 19.71
N GLN A 10 -5.72 -1.07 18.87
CA GLN A 10 -5.55 -2.17 17.93
C GLN A 10 -4.43 -1.88 16.95
N ARG A 11 -4.33 -0.65 16.45
CA ARG A 11 -3.28 -0.27 15.50
C ARG A 11 -1.91 -0.23 16.17
N ILE A 12 -1.84 0.21 17.39
CA ILE A 12 -0.60 0.18 18.17
C ILE A 12 -0.13 -1.26 18.38
N GLU A 13 -1.05 -2.16 18.70
CA GLU A 13 -0.74 -3.58 18.88
C GLU A 13 -0.23 -4.22 17.58
N LYS A 14 -0.83 -3.84 16.44
CA LYS A 14 -0.37 -4.30 15.14
C LYS A 14 1.03 -3.79 14.82
N GLY A 15 1.34 -2.54 15.18
CA GLY A 15 2.68 -1.99 15.05
C GLY A 15 3.70 -2.76 15.87
N LYS A 16 3.35 -3.12 17.10
CA LYS A 16 4.21 -3.93 17.97
C LYS A 16 4.43 -5.33 17.40
N ALA A 17 3.38 -5.93 16.82
CA ALA A 17 3.50 -7.24 16.19
C ALA A 17 4.43 -7.19 14.98
N LEU A 18 4.39 -6.12 14.19
CA LEU A 18 5.31 -5.91 13.07
C LEU A 18 6.76 -5.81 13.55
N LEU A 19 7.00 -5.11 14.64
CA LEU A 19 8.34 -5.03 15.23
C LEU A 19 8.85 -6.41 15.67
N ALA A 20 7.98 -7.22 16.26
CA ALA A 20 8.32 -8.57 16.68
C ALA A 20 8.71 -9.47 15.51
N LEU A 21 8.15 -9.21 14.31
CA LEU A 21 8.51 -9.93 13.10
C LEU A 21 9.75 -9.39 12.41
N GLY A 22 10.38 -8.37 12.96
CA GLY A 22 11.52 -7.71 12.34
C GLY A 22 11.12 -6.72 11.22
N LYS A 23 9.84 -6.37 11.15
CA LYS A 23 9.29 -5.44 10.17
C LYS A 23 9.03 -4.10 10.83
N ASN A 24 10.04 -3.24 10.89
CA ASN A 24 9.92 -1.94 11.55
C ASN A 24 8.84 -1.09 10.86
N PRO A 25 7.72 -0.75 11.55
CA PRO A 25 6.63 0.04 10.96
C PRO A 25 6.93 1.54 10.84
N TYR A 26 8.12 1.98 11.24
CA TYR A 26 8.52 3.39 11.22
C TYR A 26 9.90 3.55 10.61
N LYS A 27 10.12 2.94 9.45
CA LYS A 27 11.40 3.05 8.76
C LYS A 27 11.68 4.48 8.32
N HIS A 28 12.90 4.92 8.54
CA HIS A 28 13.34 6.26 8.17
C HIS A 28 14.06 6.30 6.82
N ASN A 29 14.63 5.20 6.38
CA ASN A 29 15.46 5.14 5.16
C ASN A 29 14.81 4.31 4.08
N ILE A 30 13.63 4.77 3.61
CA ILE A 30 12.95 4.11 2.51
C ILE A 30 13.34 4.81 1.22
N ILE A 31 13.90 4.02 0.31
CA ILE A 31 14.29 4.51 -1.00
C ILE A 31 13.23 4.11 -2.00
N LYS A 32 12.63 5.10 -2.66
CA LYS A 32 11.73 4.85 -3.77
C LYS A 32 12.47 5.14 -5.07
N ASP A 33 12.25 4.31 -6.08
CA ASP A 33 12.85 4.49 -7.40
C ASP A 33 11.99 5.37 -8.29
N THR A 34 10.69 5.35 -8.08
CA THR A 34 9.75 6.01 -8.97
C THR A 34 8.48 6.41 -8.20
N SER A 35 7.79 7.42 -8.71
CA SER A 35 6.46 7.78 -8.21
C SER A 35 5.37 6.96 -8.92
N THR A 36 4.14 7.04 -8.43
CA THR A 36 3.00 6.38 -9.08
C THR A 36 2.82 6.87 -10.50
N LYS A 37 2.92 8.18 -10.71
CA LYS A 37 2.77 8.79 -12.03
C LYS A 37 3.87 8.36 -12.98
N GLU A 38 5.12 8.40 -12.53
CA GLU A 38 6.26 7.99 -13.35
C GLU A 38 6.16 6.52 -13.75
N PHE A 39 5.72 5.68 -12.81
CA PHE A 39 5.52 4.25 -13.08
C PHE A 39 4.51 4.05 -14.22
N LEU A 40 3.37 4.72 -14.14
CA LEU A 40 2.33 4.59 -15.16
C LEU A 40 2.78 5.13 -16.52
N GLU A 41 3.54 6.22 -16.54
CA GLU A 41 4.06 6.80 -17.79
C GLU A 41 5.16 5.95 -18.41
N CYS A 42 6.07 5.40 -17.59
CA CYS A 42 7.19 4.62 -18.09
C CYS A 42 6.79 3.24 -18.60
N TYR A 43 5.72 2.68 -18.09
CA TYR A 43 5.34 1.29 -18.38
C TYR A 43 4.02 1.15 -19.12
N ASP A 44 3.53 2.19 -19.74
CA ASP A 44 2.29 2.14 -20.54
C ASP A 44 2.38 1.15 -21.70
N TYR A 45 3.60 0.93 -22.23
CA TYR A 45 3.81 -0.04 -23.31
C TYR A 45 3.45 -1.48 -22.92
N VAL A 46 3.43 -1.79 -21.63
CA VAL A 46 3.14 -3.14 -21.16
C VAL A 46 1.71 -3.55 -21.52
N ALA A 47 0.80 -2.58 -21.61
CA ALA A 47 -0.59 -2.83 -22.01
C ALA A 47 -0.68 -3.38 -23.44
N GLU A 48 0.28 -3.04 -24.30
CA GLU A 48 0.31 -3.50 -25.69
C GLU A 48 1.19 -4.73 -25.90
N SER A 49 1.93 -5.15 -24.85
CA SER A 49 2.79 -6.33 -24.94
C SER A 49 1.97 -7.62 -24.92
N GLU A 50 2.50 -8.67 -25.53
CA GLU A 50 1.82 -9.98 -25.56
C GLU A 50 1.68 -10.60 -24.18
N LEU A 51 2.71 -10.45 -23.35
CA LEU A 51 2.73 -11.04 -22.00
C LEU A 51 1.96 -10.21 -20.98
N LYS A 52 1.64 -8.95 -21.30
CA LYS A 52 0.98 -8.04 -20.38
C LYS A 52 1.74 -7.85 -19.08
N ARG A 53 3.05 -7.99 -19.12
CA ARG A 53 3.94 -7.78 -17.98
C ARG A 53 5.38 -7.68 -18.43
N ASP A 54 6.22 -7.06 -17.62
CA ASP A 54 7.66 -7.00 -17.86
C ASP A 54 8.41 -7.28 -16.55
N GLU A 55 8.70 -8.54 -16.32
CA GLU A 55 9.33 -9.02 -15.09
C GLU A 55 10.77 -8.55 -14.90
N ASN A 56 11.37 -7.99 -15.94
CA ASN A 56 12.75 -7.49 -15.88
C ASN A 56 12.85 -6.06 -15.33
N LYS A 57 11.71 -5.39 -15.16
CA LYS A 57 11.64 -4.01 -14.72
C LYS A 57 11.14 -3.93 -13.28
N ASN A 58 12.06 -4.00 -12.33
CA ASN A 58 11.71 -3.91 -10.91
C ASN A 58 11.90 -2.49 -10.41
N ASN A 59 10.89 -1.97 -9.74
CA ASN A 59 10.89 -0.62 -9.20
C ASN A 59 10.27 -0.63 -7.81
N THR A 60 10.68 0.34 -6.99
CA THR A 60 10.12 0.52 -5.65
C THR A 60 9.27 1.78 -5.64
N VAL A 61 8.01 1.62 -5.26
CA VAL A 61 7.05 2.72 -5.11
C VAL A 61 6.60 2.76 -3.65
N VAL A 62 6.48 3.97 -3.13
CA VAL A 62 6.03 4.19 -1.75
C VAL A 62 4.75 5.01 -1.78
N GLY A 63 3.75 4.59 -1.04
CA GLY A 63 2.50 5.32 -0.98
C GLY A 63 1.61 4.87 0.17
N ARG A 64 0.56 5.65 0.40
CA ARG A 64 -0.43 5.36 1.44
C ARG A 64 -1.55 4.50 0.86
N ILE A 65 -1.90 3.43 1.55
CA ILE A 65 -2.99 2.55 1.13
C ILE A 65 -4.32 3.31 1.24
N LYS A 66 -4.99 3.46 0.13
CA LYS A 66 -6.34 4.05 0.06
C LYS A 66 -7.43 3.00 -0.08
N PHE A 67 -7.07 1.84 -0.61
CA PHE A 67 -7.98 0.73 -0.83
C PHE A 67 -7.22 -0.57 -0.65
N LEU A 68 -7.85 -1.54 0.00
CA LEU A 68 -7.25 -2.85 0.23
C LEU A 68 -8.34 -3.91 0.16
N ARG A 69 -8.14 -4.90 -0.71
CA ARG A 69 -9.09 -6.00 -0.88
C ARG A 69 -8.35 -7.33 -0.91
N HIS A 70 -8.71 -8.19 0.00
CA HIS A 70 -8.17 -9.54 0.06
C HIS A 70 -9.08 -10.51 -0.68
N MET A 71 -8.47 -11.39 -1.50
CA MET A 71 -9.19 -12.36 -2.32
C MET A 71 -8.51 -13.72 -2.22
N GLY A 72 -8.70 -14.41 -1.10
CA GLY A 72 -8.10 -15.73 -0.89
C GLY A 72 -6.58 -15.68 -0.83
N LYS A 73 -5.93 -16.14 -1.89
CA LYS A 73 -4.46 -16.24 -1.96
C LYS A 73 -3.78 -14.99 -2.50
N ALA A 74 -4.55 -13.97 -2.80
CA ALA A 74 -4.06 -12.74 -3.41
C ALA A 74 -4.75 -11.54 -2.80
N ALA A 75 -4.22 -10.36 -3.08
CA ALA A 75 -4.81 -9.11 -2.65
C ALA A 75 -4.52 -8.02 -3.66
N PHE A 76 -5.43 -7.06 -3.73
CA PHE A 76 -5.26 -5.82 -4.47
C PHE A 76 -5.28 -4.66 -3.50
N ALA A 77 -4.43 -3.69 -3.75
CA ALA A 77 -4.42 -2.44 -3.01
C ALA A 77 -4.26 -1.29 -3.97
N LYS A 78 -4.74 -0.12 -3.58
CA LYS A 78 -4.43 1.13 -4.29
C LYS A 78 -3.65 1.99 -3.34
N ILE A 79 -2.48 2.43 -3.76
CA ILE A 79 -1.66 3.33 -2.99
C ILE A 79 -1.64 4.70 -3.65
N GLU A 80 -1.58 5.72 -2.81
CA GLU A 80 -1.52 7.11 -3.25
C GLU A 80 -0.23 7.74 -2.75
N ASP A 81 0.44 8.44 -3.65
CA ASP A 81 1.52 9.34 -3.30
C ASP A 81 1.13 10.76 -3.70
N GLU A 82 2.06 11.69 -3.66
CA GLU A 82 1.79 13.09 -4.03
C GLU A 82 1.41 13.29 -5.50
N HIS A 83 1.62 12.29 -6.36
CA HIS A 83 1.41 12.39 -7.80
C HIS A 83 0.18 11.64 -8.31
N GLY A 84 -0.36 10.70 -7.54
CA GLY A 84 -1.54 9.96 -7.98
C GLY A 84 -1.71 8.62 -7.30
N LEU A 85 -2.50 7.76 -7.93
CA LEU A 85 -2.85 6.43 -7.43
C LEU A 85 -2.24 5.35 -8.32
N LEU A 86 -1.83 4.25 -7.71
CA LEU A 86 -1.33 3.08 -8.41
C LEU A 86 -1.92 1.82 -7.79
N GLN A 87 -2.43 0.93 -8.63
CA GLN A 87 -2.91 -0.36 -8.17
C GLN A 87 -1.75 -1.31 -7.95
N ILE A 88 -1.79 -2.03 -6.84
CA ILE A 88 -0.78 -3.00 -6.44
C ILE A 88 -1.45 -4.36 -6.34
N TYR A 89 -0.78 -5.38 -6.85
CA TYR A 89 -1.19 -6.77 -6.69
C TYR A 89 -0.11 -7.52 -5.93
N PHE A 90 -0.51 -8.30 -4.94
CA PHE A 90 0.42 -9.20 -4.25
C PHE A 90 -0.28 -10.50 -3.88
N SER A 91 0.50 -11.57 -3.76
CA SER A 91 -0.04 -12.90 -3.49
C SER A 91 0.88 -13.65 -2.53
N ARG A 92 0.38 -14.78 -2.01
CA ARG A 92 1.18 -15.68 -1.19
C ARG A 92 2.45 -16.10 -1.90
N GLU A 93 2.34 -16.39 -3.18
CA GLU A 93 3.47 -16.81 -3.98
C GLU A 93 4.48 -15.67 -4.18
N SER A 94 4.00 -14.45 -4.38
CA SER A 94 4.88 -13.34 -4.70
C SER A 94 5.61 -12.74 -3.50
N ILE A 95 4.99 -12.70 -2.33
CA ILE A 95 5.61 -12.10 -1.13
C ILE A 95 5.92 -13.10 -0.03
N GLY A 96 5.55 -14.37 -0.20
CA GLY A 96 5.76 -15.44 0.76
C GLY A 96 4.55 -15.72 1.63
N ASP A 97 4.32 -17.00 1.94
CA ASP A 97 3.13 -17.44 2.67
C ASP A 97 3.03 -16.81 4.06
N GLU A 98 4.11 -16.82 4.81
CA GLU A 98 4.12 -16.29 6.17
C GLU A 98 3.84 -14.80 6.19
N TRP A 99 4.53 -14.04 5.36
CA TRP A 99 4.35 -12.60 5.31
C TRP A 99 2.98 -12.22 4.76
N PHE A 100 2.47 -12.98 3.79
CA PHE A 100 1.12 -12.73 3.27
C PHE A 100 0.06 -12.87 4.36
N ASP A 101 0.13 -13.93 5.17
CA ASP A 101 -0.81 -14.14 6.26
C ASP A 101 -0.70 -13.05 7.32
N GLU A 102 0.53 -12.65 7.68
CA GLU A 102 0.74 -11.59 8.65
C GLU A 102 0.33 -10.23 8.10
N ALA A 103 0.61 -9.95 6.83
CA ALA A 103 0.20 -8.70 6.20
C ALA A 103 -1.33 -8.57 6.15
N LYS A 104 -2.03 -9.68 5.91
CA LYS A 104 -3.48 -9.69 5.91
C LYS A 104 -4.06 -9.23 7.26
N LYS A 105 -3.37 -9.58 8.35
CA LYS A 105 -3.80 -9.21 9.70
C LYS A 105 -3.33 -7.83 10.12
N LEU A 106 -2.13 -7.42 9.69
CA LEU A 106 -1.42 -6.28 10.26
C LEU A 106 -1.41 -5.03 9.39
N VAL A 107 -1.58 -5.19 8.07
CA VAL A 107 -1.56 -4.06 7.13
C VAL A 107 -2.99 -3.58 6.90
N GLU A 108 -3.19 -2.28 6.99
CA GLU A 108 -4.51 -1.66 6.91
C GLU A 108 -4.52 -0.44 6.00
N VAL A 109 -5.72 -0.03 5.60
CA VAL A 109 -5.93 1.24 4.89
C VAL A 109 -5.41 2.38 5.77
N GLY A 110 -4.67 3.29 5.16
CA GLY A 110 -4.02 4.40 5.85
C GLY A 110 -2.55 4.19 6.12
N ASP A 111 -2.08 2.94 6.08
CA ASP A 111 -0.66 2.65 6.25
C ASP A 111 0.12 3.10 5.02
N ILE A 112 1.36 3.52 5.25
CA ILE A 112 2.29 3.80 4.15
C ILE A 112 3.14 2.57 3.94
N ILE A 113 3.15 2.07 2.70
CA ILE A 113 3.90 0.87 2.35
C ILE A 113 4.92 1.17 1.25
N SER A 114 5.99 0.39 1.26
CA SER A 114 6.98 0.35 0.20
C SER A 114 6.80 -0.96 -0.55
N VAL A 115 6.61 -0.88 -1.85
CA VAL A 115 6.33 -2.03 -2.69
C VAL A 115 7.36 -2.10 -3.80
N THR A 116 8.00 -3.24 -3.95
CA THR A 116 8.97 -3.48 -5.02
C THR A 116 8.41 -4.56 -5.93
N GLY A 117 8.41 -4.31 -7.22
CA GLY A 117 7.91 -5.28 -8.17
C GLY A 117 7.98 -4.78 -9.61
N PHE A 118 7.27 -5.47 -10.49
CA PHE A 118 7.31 -5.23 -11.92
C PHE A 118 5.95 -4.79 -12.45
N PRO A 119 5.91 -4.08 -13.60
CA PRO A 119 4.65 -3.67 -14.19
C PRO A 119 3.92 -4.86 -14.83
N PHE A 120 2.61 -4.87 -14.67
CA PHE A 120 1.75 -5.84 -15.36
C PHE A 120 0.38 -5.22 -15.58
N VAL A 121 -0.39 -5.82 -16.48
CA VAL A 121 -1.76 -5.37 -16.78
C VAL A 121 -2.71 -6.45 -16.31
N THR A 122 -3.73 -6.04 -15.54
CA THR A 122 -4.75 -6.95 -15.02
C THR A 122 -5.71 -7.38 -16.13
N LYS A 123 -6.55 -8.36 -15.84
CA LYS A 123 -7.57 -8.83 -16.79
C LYS A 123 -8.53 -7.74 -17.22
N THR A 124 -8.73 -6.74 -16.37
CA THR A 124 -9.58 -5.59 -16.67
C THR A 124 -8.86 -4.50 -17.47
N GLY A 125 -7.57 -4.67 -17.72
CA GLY A 125 -6.79 -3.74 -18.52
C GLY A 125 -6.12 -2.62 -17.74
N GLU A 126 -6.08 -2.68 -16.42
CA GLU A 126 -5.42 -1.67 -15.59
C GLU A 126 -3.94 -1.98 -15.38
N LEU A 127 -3.08 -1.01 -15.71
CA LEU A 127 -1.64 -1.13 -15.47
C LEU A 127 -1.38 -1.05 -13.97
N SER A 128 -0.71 -2.04 -13.44
CA SER A 128 -0.50 -2.21 -12.01
C SER A 128 0.92 -2.67 -11.72
N LEU A 129 1.31 -2.65 -10.46
CA LEU A 129 2.58 -3.18 -10.00
C LEU A 129 2.34 -4.55 -9.35
N HIS A 130 3.01 -5.57 -9.88
CA HIS A 130 3.00 -6.91 -9.28
C HIS A 130 4.11 -6.97 -8.23
N ALA A 131 3.72 -6.99 -6.97
CA ALA A 131 4.68 -6.89 -5.87
C ALA A 131 5.44 -8.19 -5.67
N LYS A 132 6.76 -8.09 -5.63
CA LYS A 132 7.66 -9.16 -5.21
C LYS A 132 8.06 -9.00 -3.75
N ALA A 133 8.04 -7.77 -3.27
CA ALA A 133 8.34 -7.44 -1.89
C ALA A 133 7.43 -6.30 -1.43
N LEU A 134 7.01 -6.38 -0.19
CA LEU A 134 6.13 -5.39 0.42
C LEU A 134 6.58 -5.16 1.84
N GLU A 135 6.77 -3.91 2.21
CA GLU A 135 7.16 -3.53 3.56
C GLU A 135 6.28 -2.39 4.06
N VAL A 136 6.01 -2.39 5.36
CA VAL A 136 5.30 -1.28 5.98
C VAL A 136 6.33 -0.18 6.30
N ALA A 137 6.12 0.97 5.68
CA ALA A 137 6.97 2.14 5.91
C ALA A 137 6.53 2.91 7.15
N THR A 138 5.23 3.13 7.27
CA THR A 138 4.65 3.82 8.43
C THR A 138 3.28 3.23 8.72
N LYS A 139 3.10 2.77 9.95
CA LYS A 139 1.82 2.26 10.41
C LYS A 139 0.91 3.42 10.81
N SER A 140 -0.30 3.45 10.27
CA SER A 140 -1.29 4.44 10.67
C SER A 140 -1.86 4.07 12.04
N ILE A 141 -1.64 4.92 13.03
CA ILE A 141 -2.14 4.71 14.39
C ILE A 141 -3.57 5.22 14.52
N VAL A 142 -3.86 6.34 13.85
CA VAL A 142 -5.17 6.98 13.91
C VAL A 142 -5.96 6.63 12.66
N PRO A 143 -7.19 6.08 12.79
CA PRO A 143 -8.01 5.76 11.63
C PRO A 143 -8.28 6.99 10.77
N LEU A 144 -8.31 6.77 9.44
CA LEU A 144 -8.66 7.85 8.53
C LEU A 144 -10.13 8.19 8.67
N PRO A 145 -10.52 9.47 8.54
CA PRO A 145 -11.93 9.84 8.55
C PRO A 145 -12.65 9.28 7.33
N GLU A 146 -13.94 9.03 7.47
CA GLU A 146 -14.77 8.60 6.35
C GLU A 146 -14.85 9.70 5.29
N LYS A 147 -14.97 9.30 4.03
CA LYS A 147 -14.94 10.24 2.90
C LYS A 147 -15.95 11.37 3.00
N PHE A 148 -17.16 11.07 3.48
CA PHE A 148 -18.22 12.07 3.52
C PHE A 148 -18.20 12.93 4.77
N HIS A 149 -17.29 12.66 5.72
CA HIS A 149 -17.15 13.45 6.94
C HIS A 149 -15.82 14.17 7.01
N GLY A 150 -14.75 13.48 6.67
CA GLY A 150 -13.40 13.86 7.02
C GLY A 150 -12.94 15.21 6.51
N LEU A 151 -13.04 15.44 5.22
CA LEU A 151 -12.44 16.63 4.61
C LEU A 151 -13.38 17.83 4.60
N GLN A 152 -14.64 17.67 4.94
CA GLN A 152 -15.60 18.77 5.04
C GLN A 152 -15.58 19.43 6.41
N ASP A 153 -15.09 18.75 7.41
CA ASP A 153 -14.96 19.27 8.76
C ASP A 153 -13.63 20.01 8.90
N LYS A 154 -13.68 21.33 9.03
CA LYS A 154 -12.50 22.15 9.15
C LYS A 154 -11.66 21.79 10.36
N GLU A 155 -12.29 21.52 11.48
CA GLU A 155 -11.58 21.16 12.70
C GLU A 155 -10.83 19.83 12.52
N LEU A 156 -11.48 18.85 11.92
CA LEU A 156 -10.86 17.57 11.63
C LEU A 156 -9.69 17.72 10.67
N ARG A 157 -9.83 18.57 9.65
CA ARG A 157 -8.74 18.84 8.70
C ARG A 157 -7.51 19.43 9.40
N TYR A 158 -7.71 20.38 10.30
CA TYR A 158 -6.59 20.99 11.04
C TYR A 158 -5.90 19.99 11.95
N ARG A 159 -6.67 19.11 12.59
CA ARG A 159 -6.12 18.08 13.46
C ARG A 159 -5.40 16.95 12.69
N LYS A 160 -5.76 16.74 11.43
CA LYS A 160 -5.28 15.64 10.61
C LYS A 160 -4.42 16.10 9.43
N ARG A 161 -3.72 17.20 9.60
CA ARG A 161 -2.88 17.73 8.52
C ARG A 161 -1.70 16.85 8.15
N TYR A 162 -1.29 15.97 9.02
CA TYR A 162 -0.07 15.18 8.86
C TYR A 162 -0.32 13.86 8.18
#